data_3ba89ec9d5b790bd592800d9ba340d5b
#
_entry.id   3ba89ec9d5b790bd592800d9ba340d5b
#
_cell.length_a   1.000
_cell.length_b   1.000
_cell.length_c   1.000
_cell.angle_alpha   90.00
_cell.angle_beta   90.00
_cell.angle_gamma   90.00
#
_symmetry.space_group_name_H-M   'P 1'
#
loop_
_entity.id
_entity.type
_entity.pdbx_description
1 polymer ?
#
loop_
_entity_poly.entity_id
_entity_poly.type
_entity_poly.pdbx_seq_one_letter_code
_entity_poly.pdbx_strand_id
1 'polypeptide(L)'
;MSHQKIATSQRHEKACTSKTTYKDWLPHLQRRVKCDEALPVCQSCGSANRECRWPKPNDNIDRRFLSHRQSRHHKRALDDDVSVVAQEAPNDDQKVISIDRSQTLVLHSLEPAMAHQAMAHVLEPIICRHFVDIYYGLIILPGCHSDFYHGWLTEILRLMSSHKSLYYSVLACATSHLHSIGECVQMRELALTYYSRAITKLSQLLVAPSQPETNDGLLTSIILLYIHGCMGWGTYSDIPRHLNAAMSIIALRLWNRPMGIDRLFDFLAVESVLYHIFHMTTGLWTELSGPNYDSYIDFWYQAENLLDRSSCNTPSRRLASPVIGIPIALFRLALLLRQQRRNSLPLSIDMQSVQSEVFGYEMMLFGSQEPQSTSESSNTQEEYYKDAGSLYAIIVSLLWRQMLPYSEPGPPLEVMGGCWQIRRAIQIFKKYEHDDGWARCFIGNWPTYTLGFFMSATEDKQVIQVEMQRRWDLTKFAQVNRYIGDLQATWAARESQNGRL
;
A
#
# COMPACT_ATOMS: atom_id res chain seq x y z
N MET A 1 64.02 18.45 -17.77
CA MET A 1 64.51 17.10 -17.42
C MET A 1 63.51 16.50 -16.44
N SER A 2 63.09 15.29 -16.75
CA SER A 2 62.35 14.29 -15.96
C SER A 2 60.87 14.56 -15.64
N HIS A 3 60.07 14.04 -16.54
CA HIS A 3 58.64 13.72 -16.38
C HIS A 3 58.46 12.51 -15.45
N GLN A 4 57.66 12.61 -14.40
CA GLN A 4 57.08 11.46 -13.72
C GLN A 4 55.56 11.45 -14.03
N LYS A 5 55.15 10.44 -14.81
CA LYS A 5 53.76 10.09 -15.06
C LYS A 5 53.19 9.34 -13.85
N ILE A 6 52.19 9.92 -13.20
CA ILE A 6 51.32 9.20 -12.26
C ILE A 6 50.14 8.63 -13.05
N ALA A 7 50.09 7.32 -13.14
CA ALA A 7 48.97 6.61 -13.73
C ALA A 7 47.83 6.54 -12.71
N THR A 8 46.75 7.27 -12.96
CA THR A 8 45.47 7.13 -12.27
C THR A 8 44.69 5.98 -12.87
N SER A 9 44.60 4.89 -12.13
CA SER A 9 43.74 3.74 -12.45
C SER A 9 42.26 4.16 -12.23
N GLN A 10 41.57 4.46 -13.31
CA GLN A 10 40.10 4.58 -13.30
C GLN A 10 39.50 3.17 -13.24
N ARG A 11 39.01 2.79 -12.06
CA ARG A 11 38.07 1.66 -11.94
C ARG A 11 36.72 2.11 -12.49
N HIS A 12 36.39 1.65 -13.67
CA HIS A 12 35.02 1.66 -14.17
C HIS A 12 34.19 0.67 -13.35
N GLU A 13 33.45 1.17 -12.37
CA GLU A 13 32.30 0.46 -11.83
C GLU A 13 31.20 0.45 -12.90
N LYS A 14 31.14 -0.61 -13.67
CA LYS A 14 29.95 -0.93 -14.47
C LYS A 14 28.84 -1.29 -13.51
N ALA A 15 27.88 -0.39 -13.35
CA ALA A 15 26.59 -0.68 -12.73
C ALA A 15 25.94 -1.84 -13.52
N CYS A 16 25.96 -3.02 -12.95
CA CYS A 16 25.31 -4.20 -13.49
C CYS A 16 23.81 -4.09 -13.13
N THR A 17 23.00 -3.54 -14.03
CA THR A 17 21.54 -3.68 -13.97
C THR A 17 21.20 -5.14 -14.26
N SER A 18 21.27 -5.99 -13.24
CA SER A 18 20.83 -7.38 -13.37
C SER A 18 19.32 -7.42 -13.34
N LYS A 19 18.71 -7.59 -14.51
CA LYS A 19 17.39 -8.21 -14.62
C LYS A 19 17.50 -9.60 -14.00
N THR A 20 17.08 -9.74 -12.75
CA THR A 20 16.98 -11.05 -12.09
C THR A 20 15.83 -11.81 -12.73
N THR A 21 16.12 -12.52 -13.81
CA THR A 21 15.27 -13.61 -14.28
C THR A 21 15.44 -14.76 -13.29
N TYR A 22 14.32 -15.31 -12.87
CA TYR A 22 14.15 -16.37 -11.89
C TYR A 22 14.73 -17.70 -12.40
N LYS A 23 16.07 -17.83 -12.40
CA LYS A 23 16.82 -19.06 -12.69
C LYS A 23 17.92 -19.25 -11.66
N ASP A 24 17.50 -19.41 -10.39
CA ASP A 24 18.44 -19.70 -9.32
C ASP A 24 18.83 -21.18 -9.33
N TRP A 25 20.12 -21.41 -9.49
CA TRP A 25 20.79 -22.72 -9.56
C TRP A 25 20.79 -23.44 -8.22
N LEU A 26 20.26 -24.66 -8.15
CA LEU A 26 20.22 -25.48 -6.94
C LEU A 26 21.57 -25.63 -6.21
N PRO A 27 22.73 -25.84 -6.90
CA PRO A 27 24.04 -25.97 -6.26
C PRO A 27 24.58 -24.66 -5.67
N HIS A 28 24.17 -23.48 -6.19
CA HIS A 28 24.62 -22.18 -5.73
C HIS A 28 23.80 -21.68 -4.53
N LEU A 29 22.52 -22.02 -4.47
CA LEU A 29 21.63 -21.73 -3.32
C LEU A 29 22.12 -22.37 -2.01
N GLN A 30 22.66 -23.60 -2.09
CA GLN A 30 23.21 -24.28 -0.92
C GLN A 30 24.48 -23.62 -0.37
N ARG A 31 25.21 -22.84 -1.19
CA ARG A 31 26.51 -22.26 -0.83
C ARG A 31 26.52 -20.75 -0.77
N ARG A 32 25.41 -20.09 -1.06
CA ARG A 32 25.32 -18.61 -1.15
C ARG A 32 26.33 -17.98 -2.13
N VAL A 33 26.70 -18.71 -3.21
CA VAL A 33 27.61 -18.23 -4.24
C VAL A 33 26.80 -17.78 -5.45
N LYS A 34 27.09 -16.59 -5.96
CA LYS A 34 26.40 -16.04 -7.14
C LYS A 34 26.78 -16.84 -8.42
N CYS A 35 25.79 -17.34 -9.16
CA CYS A 35 25.99 -18.02 -10.44
C CYS A 35 26.17 -17.00 -11.56
N ASP A 36 27.09 -17.28 -12.50
CA ASP A 36 27.32 -16.48 -13.70
C ASP A 36 26.42 -16.86 -14.88
N GLU A 37 25.57 -17.87 -14.69
CA GLU A 37 24.56 -18.34 -15.66
C GLU A 37 25.12 -18.77 -17.04
N ALA A 38 26.43 -19.07 -17.16
CA ALA A 38 27.02 -19.51 -18.39
C ALA A 38 26.58 -20.94 -18.73
N LEU A 39 26.16 -21.18 -19.99
CA LEU A 39 25.75 -22.49 -20.51
C LEU A 39 26.89 -23.16 -21.25
N PRO A 40 27.02 -24.50 -21.25
CA PRO A 40 26.19 -25.50 -20.53
C PRO A 40 26.56 -25.69 -19.07
N VAL A 41 27.70 -25.19 -18.63
CA VAL A 41 28.26 -25.28 -17.27
C VAL A 41 28.73 -23.90 -16.84
N CYS A 42 28.26 -23.39 -15.70
CA CYS A 42 28.69 -22.10 -15.18
C CYS A 42 30.17 -22.13 -14.77
N GLN A 43 30.90 -21.01 -14.86
CA GLN A 43 32.33 -20.93 -14.56
C GLN A 43 32.64 -21.37 -13.11
N SER A 44 31.77 -21.05 -12.16
CA SER A 44 31.94 -21.47 -10.77
C SER A 44 31.80 -22.98 -10.55
N CYS A 45 30.98 -23.66 -11.33
CA CYS A 45 30.90 -25.13 -11.29
C CYS A 45 32.05 -25.77 -12.11
N GLY A 46 32.38 -25.22 -13.28
CA GLY A 46 33.45 -25.68 -14.13
C GLY A 46 34.82 -25.61 -13.46
N SER A 47 35.18 -24.46 -12.89
CA SER A 47 36.45 -24.26 -12.17
C SER A 47 36.59 -25.14 -10.92
N ALA A 48 35.47 -25.54 -10.32
CA ALA A 48 35.43 -26.40 -9.13
C ALA A 48 35.25 -27.88 -9.46
N ASN A 49 35.28 -28.25 -10.74
CA ASN A 49 35.07 -29.61 -11.29
C ASN A 49 33.81 -30.28 -10.71
N ARG A 50 32.67 -29.62 -10.78
CA ARG A 50 31.41 -30.03 -10.16
C ARG A 50 30.30 -30.13 -11.18
N GLU A 51 29.35 -31.05 -10.92
CA GLU A 51 28.14 -31.13 -11.74
C GLU A 51 27.29 -29.86 -11.63
N CYS A 52 27.03 -29.20 -12.76
CA CYS A 52 26.18 -28.05 -12.88
C CYS A 52 24.79 -28.51 -13.34
N ARG A 53 23.81 -28.48 -12.43
CA ARG A 53 22.44 -28.91 -12.74
C ARG A 53 21.55 -27.70 -12.93
N TRP A 54 20.86 -27.65 -14.03
CA TRP A 54 19.86 -26.67 -14.37
C TRP A 54 18.48 -27.10 -13.87
N PRO A 55 17.66 -26.20 -13.30
CA PRO A 55 16.29 -26.54 -12.88
C PRO A 55 15.47 -26.99 -14.08
N LYS A 56 14.72 -28.07 -13.91
CA LYS A 56 13.74 -28.52 -14.89
C LYS A 56 12.45 -27.68 -14.74
N PRO A 57 11.59 -27.58 -15.77
CA PRO A 57 10.35 -26.81 -15.71
C PRO A 57 9.43 -27.13 -14.53
N ASN A 58 9.55 -28.35 -13.97
CA ASN A 58 8.73 -28.79 -12.82
C ASN A 58 9.41 -28.59 -11.46
N ASP A 59 10.65 -28.07 -11.41
CA ASP A 59 11.39 -27.85 -10.15
C ASP A 59 11.04 -26.51 -9.48
N ASN A 60 10.07 -25.78 -9.99
CA ASN A 60 9.59 -24.48 -9.44
C ASN A 60 8.75 -24.62 -8.17
N ILE A 61 9.24 -25.37 -7.18
CA ILE A 61 8.64 -25.37 -5.86
C ILE A 61 9.34 -24.32 -5.01
N ASP A 62 8.63 -23.25 -4.67
CA ASP A 62 9.13 -22.19 -3.78
C ASP A 62 9.46 -22.78 -2.40
N ARG A 63 10.77 -22.95 -2.13
CA ARG A 63 11.28 -23.59 -0.91
C ARG A 63 10.96 -22.87 0.38
N ARG A 64 10.46 -21.65 0.33
CA ARG A 64 9.97 -20.95 1.53
C ARG A 64 8.81 -21.70 2.21
N PHE A 65 8.14 -22.59 1.47
CA PHE A 65 7.05 -23.44 1.97
C PHE A 65 7.45 -24.86 2.38
N LEU A 66 8.70 -25.30 2.13
CA LEU A 66 9.14 -26.67 2.43
C LEU A 66 9.70 -26.86 3.86
N SER A 67 10.14 -25.78 4.52
CA SER A 67 10.79 -25.89 5.85
C SER A 67 9.84 -26.28 6.98
N HIS A 68 8.52 -26.14 6.81
CA HIS A 68 7.54 -26.47 7.86
C HIS A 68 6.97 -27.90 7.79
N ARG A 69 7.18 -28.63 6.69
CA ARG A 69 6.57 -29.96 6.52
C ARG A 69 7.42 -31.11 7.06
N GLN A 70 8.73 -30.95 7.13
CA GLN A 70 9.63 -32.05 7.59
C GLN A 70 9.81 -32.13 9.10
N SER A 71 9.40 -31.13 9.88
CA SER A 71 9.55 -31.13 11.35
C SER A 71 8.39 -31.80 12.08
N ARG A 72 7.30 -32.21 11.42
CA ARG A 72 6.12 -32.81 12.07
C ARG A 72 6.02 -34.34 12.00
N HIS A 73 6.93 -35.02 11.31
CA HIS A 73 6.85 -36.48 11.16
C HIS A 73 7.71 -37.27 12.14
N HIS A 74 8.41 -36.63 13.09
CA HIS A 74 9.30 -37.37 14.02
C HIS A 74 8.94 -37.31 15.51
N LYS A 75 7.71 -36.86 15.85
CA LYS A 75 7.22 -36.95 17.24
C LYS A 75 5.74 -37.28 17.27
N ARG A 76 5.40 -38.55 17.03
CA ARG A 76 4.18 -39.21 17.50
C ARG A 76 4.34 -40.73 17.41
N ALA A 77 5.04 -41.28 18.39
CA ALA A 77 4.84 -42.61 18.88
C ALA A 77 5.05 -42.52 20.40
N LEU A 78 4.09 -43.05 21.15
CA LEU A 78 3.95 -43.12 22.62
C LEU A 78 3.12 -41.93 23.19
N ASP A 79 1.91 -42.17 23.51
CA ASP A 79 1.27 -42.62 24.69
C ASP A 79 -0.25 -42.58 24.55
N ASP A 80 -0.85 -43.70 24.89
CA ASP A 80 -2.27 -43.96 25.03
C ASP A 80 -2.79 -43.48 26.42
N ASP A 81 -4.12 -43.39 26.44
CA ASP A 81 -5.00 -43.39 27.63
C ASP A 81 -5.06 -42.09 28.49
N VAL A 82 -6.24 -41.48 28.49
CA VAL A 82 -7.21 -41.47 29.60
C VAL A 82 -8.46 -40.69 29.23
N SER A 83 -9.57 -41.32 29.45
CA SER A 83 -10.96 -40.90 29.29
C SER A 83 -11.47 -39.91 30.36
N VAL A 84 -12.65 -39.32 30.00
CA VAL A 84 -13.80 -38.93 30.87
C VAL A 84 -13.87 -37.44 31.28
N VAL A 85 -14.90 -36.77 30.98
CA VAL A 85 -16.25 -36.50 31.46
C VAL A 85 -16.78 -35.18 30.92
N ALA A 86 -17.99 -35.23 30.44
CA ALA A 86 -18.83 -34.10 30.00
C ALA A 86 -19.36 -33.31 31.22
N GLN A 87 -19.50 -32.00 31.04
CA GLN A 87 -20.55 -31.24 31.76
C GLN A 87 -21.11 -30.15 30.86
N GLU A 88 -22.44 -30.06 30.88
CA GLU A 88 -23.33 -29.21 30.06
C GLU A 88 -23.53 -27.80 30.62
N ALA A 89 -23.65 -26.83 29.73
CA ALA A 89 -24.65 -25.76 29.51
C ALA A 89 -24.58 -24.51 30.44
N PRO A 90 -25.25 -23.36 30.08
CA PRO A 90 -26.00 -23.00 28.87
C PRO A 90 -25.76 -21.57 28.30
N ASN A 91 -26.22 -21.37 27.06
CA ASN A 91 -26.80 -20.21 26.38
C ASN A 91 -26.24 -18.80 26.58
N ASP A 92 -25.82 -18.16 25.48
CA ASP A 92 -26.52 -17.00 24.98
C ASP A 92 -26.19 -16.67 23.49
N ASP A 93 -27.16 -16.10 22.83
CA ASP A 93 -27.34 -15.86 21.41
C ASP A 93 -26.15 -15.18 20.68
N GLN A 94 -25.40 -15.91 19.92
CA GLN A 94 -24.67 -15.41 18.77
C GLN A 94 -25.10 -16.18 17.52
N LYS A 95 -25.66 -15.45 16.57
CA LYS A 95 -26.08 -15.92 15.25
C LYS A 95 -24.85 -16.40 14.45
N VAL A 96 -24.37 -17.60 14.80
CA VAL A 96 -23.37 -18.33 14.05
C VAL A 96 -24.05 -18.82 12.78
N ILE A 97 -23.51 -18.42 11.61
CA ILE A 97 -23.86 -19.07 10.35
C ILE A 97 -23.44 -20.54 10.48
N SER A 98 -24.40 -21.41 10.75
CA SER A 98 -24.17 -22.84 10.83
C SER A 98 -23.89 -23.37 9.42
N ILE A 99 -22.63 -23.61 9.10
CA ILE A 99 -22.25 -24.46 7.97
C ILE A 99 -22.72 -25.86 8.32
N ASP A 100 -23.62 -26.38 7.50
CA ASP A 100 -24.22 -27.69 7.69
C ASP A 100 -23.14 -28.77 7.88
N ARG A 101 -23.17 -29.48 9.03
CA ARG A 101 -22.22 -30.54 9.37
C ARG A 101 -22.11 -31.65 8.31
N SER A 102 -23.12 -31.85 7.49
CA SER A 102 -23.12 -32.81 6.38
C SER A 102 -22.15 -32.41 5.26
N GLN A 103 -21.94 -31.11 5.01
CA GLN A 103 -20.97 -30.65 4.01
C GLN A 103 -19.52 -30.79 4.47
N THR A 104 -19.26 -30.73 5.77
CA THR A 104 -17.90 -30.89 6.34
C THR A 104 -17.39 -32.33 6.25
N LEU A 105 -18.28 -33.32 6.34
CA LEU A 105 -17.92 -34.74 6.24
C LEU A 105 -17.53 -35.19 4.81
N VAL A 106 -18.10 -34.57 3.79
CA VAL A 106 -17.77 -34.87 2.38
C VAL A 106 -16.37 -34.34 2.02
N LEU A 107 -15.95 -33.23 2.62
CA LEU A 107 -14.64 -32.61 2.36
C LEU A 107 -13.46 -33.43 2.93
N HIS A 108 -13.67 -34.23 3.97
CA HIS A 108 -12.60 -35.06 4.56
C HIS A 108 -12.24 -36.30 3.70
N SER A 109 -13.06 -36.66 2.71
CA SER A 109 -12.81 -37.78 1.81
C SER A 109 -12.18 -37.39 0.48
N LEU A 110 -12.01 -36.09 0.20
CA LEU A 110 -11.38 -35.59 -1.02
C LEU A 110 -9.88 -35.38 -0.81
N GLU A 111 -9.07 -35.63 -1.87
CA GLU A 111 -7.68 -35.21 -1.83
C GLU A 111 -7.59 -33.73 -1.45
N PRO A 112 -6.59 -33.32 -0.65
CA PRO A 112 -6.49 -31.95 -0.14
C PRO A 112 -6.59 -30.86 -1.23
N ALA A 113 -6.08 -31.12 -2.43
CA ALA A 113 -6.16 -30.19 -3.57
C ALA A 113 -7.60 -30.05 -4.10
N MET A 114 -8.37 -31.15 -4.14
CA MET A 114 -9.77 -31.12 -4.60
C MET A 114 -10.69 -30.51 -3.54
N ALA A 115 -10.43 -30.76 -2.26
CA ALA A 115 -11.14 -30.11 -1.16
C ALA A 115 -10.92 -28.60 -1.17
N HIS A 116 -9.70 -28.13 -1.40
CA HIS A 116 -9.37 -26.71 -1.55
C HIS A 116 -10.08 -26.08 -2.76
N GLN A 117 -10.15 -26.79 -3.89
CA GLN A 117 -10.81 -26.30 -5.08
C GLN A 117 -12.34 -26.25 -4.91
N ALA A 118 -12.94 -27.25 -4.29
CA ALA A 118 -14.38 -27.26 -3.97
C ALA A 118 -14.76 -26.14 -2.99
N MET A 119 -13.97 -25.95 -1.92
CA MET A 119 -14.16 -24.84 -0.99
C MET A 119 -14.03 -23.48 -1.68
N ALA A 120 -13.07 -23.30 -2.58
CA ALA A 120 -12.91 -22.06 -3.31
C ALA A 120 -14.18 -21.72 -4.11
N HIS A 121 -14.77 -22.68 -4.84
CA HIS A 121 -15.99 -22.45 -5.60
C HIS A 121 -17.21 -22.07 -4.75
N VAL A 122 -17.34 -22.61 -3.54
CA VAL A 122 -18.43 -22.26 -2.61
C VAL A 122 -18.23 -20.87 -2.01
N LEU A 123 -16.96 -20.50 -1.71
CA LEU A 123 -16.63 -19.24 -1.05
C LEU A 123 -16.53 -18.05 -2.01
N GLU A 124 -16.19 -18.27 -3.29
CA GLU A 124 -16.01 -17.20 -4.26
C GLU A 124 -17.21 -16.23 -4.35
N PRO A 125 -18.49 -16.67 -4.38
CA PRO A 125 -19.63 -15.76 -4.37
C PRO A 125 -19.71 -14.91 -3.09
N ILE A 126 -19.38 -15.49 -1.92
CA ILE A 126 -19.38 -14.79 -0.63
C ILE A 126 -18.29 -13.75 -0.62
N ILE A 127 -17.09 -14.10 -1.10
CA ILE A 127 -15.95 -13.20 -1.22
C ILE A 127 -16.25 -12.04 -2.19
N CYS A 128 -16.86 -12.34 -3.34
CA CYS A 128 -17.29 -11.31 -4.29
C CYS A 128 -18.33 -10.36 -3.68
N ARG A 129 -19.29 -10.89 -2.93
CA ARG A 129 -20.26 -10.06 -2.22
C ARG A 129 -19.56 -9.17 -1.19
N HIS A 130 -18.63 -9.70 -0.41
CA HIS A 130 -17.85 -8.93 0.54
C HIS A 130 -17.06 -7.79 -0.13
N PHE A 131 -16.51 -8.05 -1.34
CA PHE A 131 -15.86 -7.01 -2.12
C PHE A 131 -16.82 -5.87 -2.43
N VAL A 132 -18.00 -6.18 -2.95
CA VAL A 132 -19.00 -5.19 -3.37
C VAL A 132 -19.59 -4.42 -2.19
N ASP A 133 -19.99 -5.14 -1.14
CA ASP A 133 -20.78 -4.56 -0.05
C ASP A 133 -19.92 -3.81 0.98
N ILE A 134 -18.64 -4.20 1.13
CA ILE A 134 -17.78 -3.68 2.20
C ILE A 134 -16.46 -3.15 1.65
N TYR A 135 -15.66 -4.00 1.00
CA TYR A 135 -14.27 -3.66 0.68
C TYR A 135 -14.16 -2.51 -0.32
N TYR A 136 -15.01 -2.50 -1.33
CA TYR A 136 -15.01 -1.46 -2.36
C TYR A 136 -15.20 -0.06 -1.77
N GLY A 137 -16.14 0.09 -0.84
CA GLY A 137 -16.38 1.36 -0.14
C GLY A 137 -15.22 1.86 0.74
N LEU A 138 -14.24 0.98 1.06
CA LEU A 138 -13.05 1.34 1.83
C LEU A 138 -11.87 1.82 0.96
N ILE A 139 -11.88 1.50 -0.33
CA ILE A 139 -10.80 1.86 -1.29
C ILE A 139 -11.15 3.05 -2.18
N ILE A 140 -12.32 3.61 -2.00
CA ILE A 140 -12.78 4.85 -2.63
C ILE A 140 -13.11 5.86 -1.54
N LEU A 141 -12.90 7.14 -1.83
CA LEU A 141 -13.23 8.21 -0.91
C LEU A 141 -14.75 8.27 -0.65
N PRO A 142 -15.18 8.38 0.61
CA PRO A 142 -16.59 8.53 0.93
C PRO A 142 -17.12 9.81 0.27
N GLY A 143 -18.30 9.67 -0.37
CA GLY A 143 -18.96 10.78 -1.04
C GLY A 143 -18.33 11.25 -2.35
N CYS A 144 -17.45 10.47 -2.95
CA CYS A 144 -17.06 10.73 -4.32
C CYS A 144 -18.29 10.76 -5.24
N HIS A 145 -18.17 11.47 -6.37
CA HIS A 145 -19.28 11.59 -7.30
C HIS A 145 -19.82 10.21 -7.70
N SER A 146 -21.15 10.09 -7.78
CA SER A 146 -21.83 8.80 -8.08
C SER A 146 -21.31 8.12 -9.34
N ASP A 147 -20.93 8.89 -10.37
CA ASP A 147 -20.37 8.36 -11.61
C ASP A 147 -19.04 7.62 -11.36
N PHE A 148 -18.23 8.07 -10.42
CA PHE A 148 -17.01 7.35 -10.02
C PHE A 148 -17.35 6.13 -9.19
N TYR A 149 -18.21 6.28 -8.19
CA TYR A 149 -18.53 5.18 -7.27
C TYR A 149 -19.22 4.02 -8.01
N HIS A 150 -20.35 4.30 -8.65
CA HIS A 150 -21.13 3.27 -9.34
C HIS A 150 -20.53 2.88 -10.69
N GLY A 151 -19.95 3.84 -11.41
CA GLY A 151 -19.35 3.60 -12.70
C GLY A 151 -18.15 2.65 -12.63
N TRP A 152 -17.23 2.87 -11.68
CA TRP A 152 -16.08 2.00 -11.55
C TRP A 152 -16.44 0.62 -10.99
N LEU A 153 -17.33 0.54 -10.01
CA LEU A 153 -17.81 -0.76 -9.52
C LEU A 153 -18.45 -1.58 -10.64
N THR A 154 -19.33 -0.96 -11.42
CA THR A 154 -19.99 -1.61 -12.56
C THR A 154 -18.96 -2.09 -13.59
N GLU A 155 -17.95 -1.28 -13.87
CA GLU A 155 -16.88 -1.63 -14.81
C GLU A 155 -16.00 -2.78 -14.28
N ILE A 156 -15.64 -2.79 -13.01
CA ILE A 156 -14.93 -3.91 -12.38
C ILE A 156 -15.74 -5.20 -12.56
N LEU A 157 -17.02 -5.18 -12.21
CA LEU A 157 -17.88 -6.36 -12.28
C LEU A 157 -18.06 -6.86 -13.74
N ARG A 158 -18.21 -5.93 -14.68
CA ARG A 158 -18.27 -6.24 -16.12
C ARG A 158 -16.98 -6.90 -16.62
N LEU A 159 -15.82 -6.31 -16.27
CA LEU A 159 -14.51 -6.78 -16.70
C LEU A 159 -14.12 -8.11 -16.05
N MET A 160 -14.56 -8.41 -14.83
CA MET A 160 -14.30 -9.68 -14.14
C MET A 160 -14.79 -10.89 -14.96
N SER A 161 -15.84 -10.75 -15.74
CA SER A 161 -16.38 -11.85 -16.57
C SER A 161 -15.41 -12.25 -17.70
N SER A 162 -14.67 -11.31 -18.25
CA SER A 162 -13.77 -11.50 -19.39
C SER A 162 -12.28 -11.54 -19.01
N HIS A 163 -11.90 -10.94 -17.87
CA HIS A 163 -10.51 -10.83 -17.41
C HIS A 163 -10.24 -11.63 -16.13
N LYS A 164 -9.74 -12.85 -16.28
CA LYS A 164 -9.45 -13.73 -15.14
C LYS A 164 -8.39 -13.16 -14.18
N SER A 165 -7.46 -12.32 -14.65
CA SER A 165 -6.53 -11.60 -13.78
C SER A 165 -7.27 -10.69 -12.82
N LEU A 166 -8.23 -9.91 -13.32
CA LEU A 166 -9.06 -9.02 -12.50
C LEU A 166 -9.94 -9.78 -11.52
N TYR A 167 -10.58 -10.86 -11.99
CA TYR A 167 -11.37 -11.72 -11.13
C TYR A 167 -10.58 -12.21 -9.91
N TYR A 168 -9.38 -12.74 -10.14
CA TYR A 168 -8.54 -13.20 -9.03
C TYR A 168 -7.96 -12.05 -8.20
N SER A 169 -7.73 -10.86 -8.76
CA SER A 169 -7.30 -9.68 -7.98
C SER A 169 -8.38 -9.23 -7.01
N VAL A 170 -9.65 -9.21 -7.43
CA VAL A 170 -10.81 -8.91 -6.58
C VAL A 170 -10.92 -9.93 -5.45
N LEU A 171 -10.82 -11.23 -5.77
CA LEU A 171 -10.87 -12.29 -4.76
C LEU A 171 -9.70 -12.18 -3.76
N ALA A 172 -8.48 -11.88 -4.24
CA ALA A 172 -7.33 -11.71 -3.37
C ALA A 172 -7.53 -10.57 -2.36
N CYS A 173 -7.98 -9.40 -2.83
CA CYS A 173 -8.25 -8.24 -1.98
C CYS A 173 -9.32 -8.53 -0.92
N ALA A 174 -10.46 -9.03 -1.35
CA ALA A 174 -11.58 -9.30 -0.45
C ALA A 174 -11.27 -10.41 0.56
N THR A 175 -10.57 -11.48 0.14
CA THR A 175 -10.18 -12.58 1.03
C THR A 175 -9.12 -12.14 2.05
N SER A 176 -8.18 -11.28 1.63
CA SER A 176 -7.18 -10.69 2.55
C SER A 176 -7.85 -9.82 3.61
N HIS A 177 -8.89 -9.07 3.23
CA HIS A 177 -9.67 -8.27 4.18
C HIS A 177 -10.49 -9.13 5.15
N LEU A 178 -11.13 -10.20 4.65
CA LEU A 178 -11.82 -11.19 5.50
C LEU A 178 -10.86 -11.83 6.50
N HIS A 179 -9.63 -12.14 6.10
CA HIS A 179 -8.58 -12.59 7.03
C HIS A 179 -8.31 -11.56 8.11
N SER A 180 -8.19 -10.27 7.77
CA SER A 180 -7.91 -9.20 8.74
C SER A 180 -9.07 -8.98 9.74
N ILE A 181 -10.31 -9.30 9.35
CA ILE A 181 -11.48 -9.24 10.23
C ILE A 181 -11.54 -10.43 11.18
N GLY A 182 -11.35 -11.66 10.67
CA GLY A 182 -11.59 -12.91 11.41
C GLY A 182 -10.32 -13.64 11.85
N GLU A 183 -9.13 -13.12 11.53
CA GLU A 183 -7.80 -13.71 11.81
C GLU A 183 -7.67 -15.19 11.37
N CYS A 184 -8.46 -15.58 10.36
CA CYS A 184 -8.55 -16.96 9.88
C CYS A 184 -7.37 -17.29 8.96
N VAL A 185 -6.49 -18.21 9.37
CA VAL A 185 -5.28 -18.61 8.62
C VAL A 185 -5.63 -19.15 7.23
N GLN A 186 -6.73 -19.90 7.10
CA GLN A 186 -7.18 -20.44 5.82
C GLN A 186 -7.53 -19.33 4.83
N MET A 187 -8.13 -18.23 5.30
CA MET A 187 -8.41 -17.05 4.45
C MET A 187 -7.13 -16.39 3.98
N ARG A 188 -6.07 -16.34 4.81
CA ARG A 188 -4.77 -15.82 4.39
C ARG A 188 -4.15 -16.66 3.28
N GLU A 189 -4.14 -17.98 3.43
CA GLU A 189 -3.59 -18.89 2.41
C GLU A 189 -4.41 -18.80 1.10
N LEU A 190 -5.73 -18.69 1.21
CA LEU A 190 -6.60 -18.52 0.06
C LEU A 190 -6.37 -17.18 -0.66
N ALA A 191 -6.19 -16.08 0.09
CA ALA A 191 -5.86 -14.76 -0.48
C ALA A 191 -4.56 -14.82 -1.29
N LEU A 192 -3.49 -15.42 -0.74
CA LEU A 192 -2.21 -15.60 -1.42
C LEU A 192 -2.34 -16.52 -2.65
N THR A 193 -3.23 -17.51 -2.61
CA THR A 193 -3.53 -18.37 -3.75
C THR A 193 -4.18 -17.58 -4.89
N TYR A 194 -5.17 -16.75 -4.58
CA TYR A 194 -5.79 -15.87 -5.57
C TYR A 194 -4.82 -14.83 -6.10
N TYR A 195 -4.00 -14.24 -5.24
CA TYR A 195 -2.93 -13.33 -5.67
C TYR A 195 -1.99 -14.00 -6.68
N SER A 196 -1.49 -15.20 -6.38
CA SER A 196 -0.61 -15.95 -7.30
C SER A 196 -1.29 -16.28 -8.62
N ARG A 197 -2.58 -16.64 -8.59
CA ARG A 197 -3.37 -16.87 -9.82
C ARG A 197 -3.53 -15.58 -10.63
N ALA A 198 -3.78 -14.44 -9.98
CA ALA A 198 -3.86 -13.15 -10.65
C ALA A 198 -2.54 -12.80 -11.36
N ILE A 199 -1.39 -12.92 -10.67
CA ILE A 199 -0.07 -12.70 -11.25
C ILE A 199 0.18 -13.61 -12.46
N THR A 200 -0.14 -14.91 -12.35
CA THR A 200 0.01 -15.85 -13.45
C THR A 200 -0.80 -15.42 -14.68
N LYS A 201 -2.06 -14.99 -14.47
CA LYS A 201 -2.91 -14.51 -15.58
C LYS A 201 -2.43 -13.19 -16.16
N LEU A 202 -1.94 -12.27 -15.33
CA LEU A 202 -1.31 -11.03 -15.78
C LEU A 202 -0.08 -11.30 -16.65
N SER A 203 0.82 -12.18 -16.20
CA SER A 203 2.02 -12.54 -16.96
C SER A 203 1.68 -13.13 -18.32
N GLN A 204 0.63 -13.94 -18.41
CA GLN A 204 0.15 -14.50 -19.70
C GLN A 204 -0.37 -13.38 -20.64
N LEU A 205 -1.07 -12.37 -20.13
CA LEU A 205 -1.54 -11.23 -20.91
C LEU A 205 -0.41 -10.35 -21.43
N LEU A 206 0.64 -10.15 -20.63
CA LEU A 206 1.80 -9.32 -21.01
C LEU A 206 2.69 -9.98 -22.08
N VAL A 207 2.66 -11.29 -22.20
CA VAL A 207 3.41 -12.04 -23.25
C VAL A 207 2.62 -12.10 -24.58
N ALA A 208 1.29 -11.97 -24.51
CA ALA A 208 0.47 -11.95 -25.70
C ALA A 208 0.70 -10.66 -26.53
N PRO A 209 0.60 -10.69 -27.87
CA PRO A 209 0.73 -9.51 -28.73
C PRO A 209 -0.52 -8.60 -28.63
N SER A 210 -0.97 -8.33 -27.43
CA SER A 210 -2.08 -7.43 -27.13
C SER A 210 -1.54 -6.03 -26.86
N GLN A 211 -2.35 -5.01 -27.14
CA GLN A 211 -2.06 -3.63 -26.81
C GLN A 211 -2.38 -3.39 -25.32
N PRO A 212 -1.42 -3.45 -24.40
CA PRO A 212 -1.67 -3.34 -22.95
C PRO A 212 -2.30 -1.99 -22.59
N GLU A 213 -2.02 -0.95 -23.38
CA GLU A 213 -2.55 0.40 -23.20
C GLU A 213 -4.07 0.51 -23.41
N THR A 214 -4.69 -0.42 -24.12
CA THR A 214 -6.15 -0.40 -24.36
C THR A 214 -6.92 -1.33 -23.40
N ASN A 215 -6.21 -2.10 -22.58
CA ASN A 215 -6.81 -3.12 -21.73
C ASN A 215 -7.12 -2.60 -20.32
N ASP A 216 -8.38 -2.19 -20.10
CA ASP A 216 -8.86 -1.68 -18.80
C ASP A 216 -8.81 -2.76 -17.70
N GLY A 217 -9.08 -4.01 -18.04
CA GLY A 217 -9.02 -5.13 -17.09
C GLY A 217 -7.60 -5.42 -16.61
N LEU A 218 -6.61 -5.25 -17.47
CA LEU A 218 -5.20 -5.36 -17.12
C LEU A 218 -4.81 -4.26 -16.11
N LEU A 219 -5.10 -2.99 -16.42
CA LEU A 219 -4.76 -1.87 -15.57
C LEU A 219 -5.46 -1.96 -14.21
N THR A 220 -6.76 -2.28 -14.20
CA THR A 220 -7.53 -2.47 -12.96
C THR A 220 -6.97 -3.61 -12.10
N SER A 221 -6.56 -4.73 -12.73
CA SER A 221 -5.94 -5.85 -12.02
C SER A 221 -4.66 -5.41 -11.30
N ILE A 222 -3.81 -4.64 -11.99
CA ILE A 222 -2.54 -4.14 -11.43
C ILE A 222 -2.78 -3.18 -10.27
N ILE A 223 -3.75 -2.26 -10.40
CA ILE A 223 -4.14 -1.32 -9.34
C ILE A 223 -4.64 -2.09 -8.10
N LEU A 224 -5.52 -3.07 -8.28
CA LEU A 224 -6.02 -3.88 -7.16
C LEU A 224 -4.91 -4.72 -6.50
N LEU A 225 -3.96 -5.25 -7.26
CA LEU A 225 -2.82 -5.98 -6.69
C LEU A 225 -1.87 -5.05 -5.92
N TYR A 226 -1.72 -3.80 -6.35
CA TYR A 226 -1.04 -2.79 -5.55
C TYR A 226 -1.79 -2.57 -4.22
N ILE A 227 -3.10 -2.36 -4.27
CA ILE A 227 -3.94 -2.16 -3.08
C ILE A 227 -3.85 -3.38 -2.15
N HIS A 228 -3.88 -4.61 -2.70
CA HIS A 228 -3.65 -5.83 -1.93
C HIS A 228 -2.32 -5.79 -1.17
N GLY A 229 -1.24 -5.34 -1.81
CA GLY A 229 0.07 -5.19 -1.17
C GLY A 229 0.07 -4.19 -0.01
N CYS A 230 -0.64 -3.07 -0.14
CA CYS A 230 -0.72 -2.03 0.89
C CYS A 230 -1.64 -2.40 2.05
N MET A 231 -2.83 -2.90 1.73
CA MET A 231 -3.93 -3.09 2.68
C MET A 231 -4.00 -4.52 3.23
N GLY A 232 -3.37 -5.48 2.52
CA GLY A 232 -3.33 -6.89 2.88
C GLY A 232 -2.02 -7.32 3.52
N TRP A 233 -1.83 -8.63 3.62
CA TRP A 233 -0.69 -9.28 4.24
C TRP A 233 0.11 -10.11 3.23
N GLY A 234 1.43 -10.03 3.30
CA GLY A 234 2.34 -10.96 2.63
C GLY A 234 2.83 -10.57 1.24
N THR A 235 2.32 -9.48 0.63
CA THR A 235 2.68 -9.06 -0.74
C THR A 235 3.25 -7.64 -0.81
N TYR A 236 3.67 -7.09 0.31
CA TYR A 236 4.21 -5.72 0.40
C TYR A 236 5.46 -5.51 -0.48
N SER A 237 6.31 -6.51 -0.62
CA SER A 237 7.51 -6.46 -1.46
C SER A 237 7.24 -6.32 -2.96
N ASP A 238 6.03 -6.64 -3.42
CA ASP A 238 5.67 -6.60 -4.83
C ASP A 238 5.09 -5.24 -5.27
N ILE A 239 4.78 -4.37 -4.30
CA ILE A 239 4.20 -3.04 -4.53
C ILE A 239 4.96 -2.22 -5.59
N PRO A 240 6.31 -2.10 -5.57
CA PRO A 240 7.02 -1.32 -6.58
C PRO A 240 6.83 -1.85 -8.01
N ARG A 241 6.70 -3.17 -8.16
CA ARG A 241 6.48 -3.79 -9.48
C ARG A 241 5.12 -3.45 -10.05
N HIS A 242 4.07 -3.51 -9.20
CA HIS A 242 2.71 -3.16 -9.62
C HIS A 242 2.61 -1.68 -9.96
N LEU A 243 3.21 -0.82 -9.15
CA LEU A 243 3.20 0.61 -9.40
C LEU A 243 3.89 0.96 -10.72
N ASN A 244 5.10 0.45 -10.95
CA ASN A 244 5.84 0.69 -12.19
C ASN A 244 5.08 0.18 -13.42
N ALA A 245 4.42 -0.98 -13.32
CA ALA A 245 3.59 -1.49 -14.40
C ALA A 245 2.39 -0.59 -14.70
N ALA A 246 1.68 -0.10 -13.67
CA ALA A 246 0.56 0.82 -13.83
C ALA A 246 0.99 2.14 -14.47
N MET A 247 2.10 2.73 -13.98
CA MET A 247 2.69 3.94 -14.56
C MET A 247 3.02 3.78 -16.04
N SER A 248 3.66 2.67 -16.41
CA SER A 248 4.03 2.39 -17.81
C SER A 248 2.80 2.28 -18.71
N ILE A 249 1.74 1.61 -18.26
CA ILE A 249 0.50 1.48 -19.03
C ILE A 249 -0.20 2.84 -19.17
N ILE A 250 -0.27 3.64 -18.11
CA ILE A 250 -0.85 4.99 -18.14
C ILE A 250 -0.06 5.89 -19.08
N ALA A 251 1.26 5.84 -19.02
CA ALA A 251 2.14 6.60 -19.90
C ALA A 251 1.87 6.29 -21.39
N LEU A 252 1.84 4.99 -21.75
CA LEU A 252 1.53 4.56 -23.11
C LEU A 252 0.13 5.00 -23.56
N ARG A 253 -0.84 4.95 -22.63
CA ARG A 253 -2.24 5.25 -22.91
C ARG A 253 -2.53 6.73 -23.10
N LEU A 254 -1.94 7.60 -22.28
CA LEU A 254 -2.41 8.97 -22.11
C LEU A 254 -1.44 10.06 -22.58
N TRP A 255 -0.13 9.84 -22.52
CA TRP A 255 0.82 10.95 -22.75
C TRP A 255 0.84 11.48 -24.18
N ASN A 256 0.45 10.67 -25.14
CA ASN A 256 0.34 11.09 -26.54
C ASN A 256 -1.05 11.63 -26.93
N ARG A 257 -1.97 11.78 -25.96
CA ARG A 257 -3.32 12.29 -26.22
C ARG A 257 -3.36 13.82 -26.08
N PRO A 258 -3.67 14.57 -27.15
CA PRO A 258 -3.67 16.04 -27.11
C PRO A 258 -4.80 16.62 -26.25
N MET A 259 -5.90 15.90 -26.07
CA MET A 259 -7.12 16.35 -25.39
C MET A 259 -7.16 16.06 -23.90
N GLY A 260 -6.09 15.50 -23.33
CA GLY A 260 -6.08 15.11 -21.90
C GLY A 260 -6.94 13.89 -21.60
N ILE A 261 -7.48 13.82 -20.36
CA ILE A 261 -8.32 12.72 -19.89
C ILE A 261 -9.79 13.03 -20.16
N ASP A 262 -10.43 12.19 -20.94
CA ASP A 262 -11.86 12.27 -21.31
C ASP A 262 -12.72 11.17 -20.67
N ARG A 263 -12.10 10.06 -20.20
CA ARG A 263 -12.79 8.93 -19.58
C ARG A 263 -12.65 8.97 -18.05
N LEU A 264 -13.77 8.75 -17.35
CA LEU A 264 -13.78 8.67 -15.88
C LEU A 264 -12.87 7.55 -15.36
N PHE A 265 -12.78 6.45 -16.10
CA PHE A 265 -11.87 5.35 -15.77
C PHE A 265 -10.40 5.78 -15.76
N ASP A 266 -9.97 6.50 -16.80
CA ASP A 266 -8.59 6.97 -16.92
C ASP A 266 -8.28 8.03 -15.84
N PHE A 267 -9.25 8.89 -15.51
CA PHE A 267 -9.13 9.86 -14.42
C PHE A 267 -8.88 9.17 -13.08
N LEU A 268 -9.72 8.20 -12.73
CA LEU A 268 -9.59 7.41 -11.50
C LEU A 268 -8.26 6.64 -11.46
N ALA A 269 -7.86 6.05 -12.58
CA ALA A 269 -6.60 5.29 -12.66
C ALA A 269 -5.38 6.20 -12.41
N VAL A 270 -5.37 7.41 -12.97
CA VAL A 270 -4.28 8.38 -12.75
C VAL A 270 -4.25 8.85 -11.31
N GLU A 271 -5.40 9.22 -10.72
CA GLU A 271 -5.46 9.59 -9.29
C GLU A 271 -4.99 8.44 -8.39
N SER A 272 -5.41 7.20 -8.67
CA SER A 272 -4.99 6.02 -7.92
C SER A 272 -3.48 5.84 -7.97
N VAL A 273 -2.86 5.99 -9.13
CA VAL A 273 -1.41 5.82 -9.28
C VAL A 273 -0.66 6.96 -8.59
N LEU A 274 -1.12 8.21 -8.67
CA LEU A 274 -0.52 9.31 -7.91
C LEU A 274 -0.58 9.07 -6.39
N TYR A 275 -1.74 8.65 -5.88
CA TYR A 275 -1.87 8.29 -4.46
C TYR A 275 -0.97 7.12 -4.09
N HIS A 276 -0.81 6.14 -4.98
CA HIS A 276 0.09 5.00 -4.75
C HIS A 276 1.57 5.40 -4.75
N ILE A 277 1.99 6.33 -5.62
CA ILE A 277 3.34 6.91 -5.58
C ILE A 277 3.56 7.60 -4.24
N PHE A 278 2.61 8.45 -3.83
CA PHE A 278 2.67 9.13 -2.53
C PHE A 278 2.84 8.12 -1.39
N HIS A 279 1.98 7.14 -1.35
CA HIS A 279 1.95 6.14 -0.29
C HIS A 279 3.23 5.30 -0.20
N MET A 280 3.76 4.87 -1.36
CA MET A 280 4.97 4.06 -1.42
C MET A 280 6.22 4.88 -1.07
N THR A 281 6.29 6.13 -1.53
CA THR A 281 7.46 6.98 -1.31
C THR A 281 7.50 7.61 0.08
N THR A 282 6.35 7.89 0.69
CA THR A 282 6.32 8.32 2.10
C THR A 282 6.68 7.19 3.05
N GLY A 283 6.13 5.98 2.85
CA GLY A 283 6.44 4.79 3.63
C GLY A 283 6.27 4.96 5.14
N LEU A 284 7.00 4.16 5.92
CA LEU A 284 7.15 4.35 7.36
C LEU A 284 8.24 5.38 7.65
N TRP A 285 8.07 6.15 8.73
CA TRP A 285 9.06 7.18 9.10
C TRP A 285 10.38 6.58 9.58
N THR A 286 10.37 5.40 10.18
CA THR A 286 11.58 4.69 10.63
C THR A 286 12.29 3.94 9.50
N GLU A 287 11.63 3.69 8.36
CA GLU A 287 12.26 3.11 7.18
C GLU A 287 13.08 4.16 6.43
N LEU A 288 14.40 4.10 6.55
CA LEU A 288 15.32 5.00 5.84
C LEU A 288 15.53 4.57 4.37
N SER A 289 15.44 3.27 4.09
CA SER A 289 15.55 2.73 2.73
C SER A 289 14.16 2.61 2.09
N GLY A 290 13.91 3.36 1.07
CA GLY A 290 12.65 3.30 0.30
C GLY A 290 12.87 3.87 -1.09
N PRO A 291 11.88 3.73 -1.98
CA PRO A 291 11.97 4.26 -3.33
C PRO A 291 12.23 5.77 -3.30
N ASN A 292 13.12 6.22 -4.18
CA ASN A 292 13.39 7.63 -4.34
C ASN A 292 12.28 8.29 -5.16
N TYR A 293 11.77 9.43 -4.67
CA TYR A 293 10.78 10.23 -5.38
C TYR A 293 11.28 10.68 -6.76
N ASP A 294 12.58 10.98 -6.91
CA ASP A 294 13.18 11.41 -8.17
C ASP A 294 12.90 10.42 -9.31
N SER A 295 12.71 9.12 -9.00
CA SER A 295 12.33 8.11 -9.98
C SER A 295 10.90 8.25 -10.51
N TYR A 296 10.06 9.04 -9.85
CA TYR A 296 8.64 9.20 -10.16
C TYR A 296 8.25 10.63 -10.51
N ILE A 297 9.17 11.60 -10.39
CA ILE A 297 8.86 13.03 -10.51
C ILE A 297 8.33 13.40 -11.89
N ASP A 298 8.91 12.84 -12.95
CA ASP A 298 8.49 13.11 -14.33
C ASP A 298 7.06 12.60 -14.56
N PHE A 299 6.76 11.40 -14.06
CA PHE A 299 5.40 10.86 -14.13
C PHE A 299 4.43 11.71 -13.32
N TRP A 300 4.84 12.16 -12.13
CA TRP A 300 4.00 12.98 -11.26
C TRP A 300 3.55 14.26 -11.96
N TYR A 301 4.49 15.05 -12.50
CA TYR A 301 4.17 16.31 -13.17
C TYR A 301 3.32 16.11 -14.42
N GLN A 302 3.57 15.06 -15.20
CA GLN A 302 2.77 14.76 -16.37
C GLN A 302 1.35 14.34 -15.99
N ALA A 303 1.20 13.52 -14.95
CA ALA A 303 -0.09 13.07 -14.45
C ALA A 303 -0.90 14.22 -13.83
N GLU A 304 -0.26 15.11 -13.03
CA GLU A 304 -0.87 16.32 -12.48
C GLU A 304 -1.41 17.22 -13.60
N ASN A 305 -0.61 17.46 -14.63
CA ASN A 305 -1.01 18.25 -15.80
C ASN A 305 -2.15 17.59 -16.60
N LEU A 306 -2.17 16.26 -16.73
CA LEU A 306 -3.28 15.54 -17.36
C LEU A 306 -4.59 15.66 -16.56
N LEU A 307 -4.53 15.56 -15.24
CA LEU A 307 -5.69 15.74 -14.38
C LEU A 307 -6.24 17.16 -14.46
N ASP A 308 -5.37 18.17 -14.48
CA ASP A 308 -5.78 19.58 -14.58
C ASP A 308 -6.48 19.90 -15.91
N ARG A 309 -6.05 19.29 -17.01
CA ARG A 309 -6.65 19.43 -18.34
C ARG A 309 -7.85 18.51 -18.58
N SER A 310 -8.15 17.63 -17.65
CA SER A 310 -9.22 16.64 -17.81
C SER A 310 -10.58 17.31 -17.98
N SER A 311 -11.36 16.86 -18.93
CA SER A 311 -12.78 17.21 -19.07
C SER A 311 -13.62 16.69 -17.90
N CYS A 312 -13.10 15.70 -17.17
CA CYS A 312 -13.70 15.18 -15.94
C CYS A 312 -13.49 16.11 -14.74
N ASN A 313 -12.59 17.08 -14.84
CA ASN A 313 -12.20 17.98 -13.76
C ASN A 313 -13.12 19.23 -13.67
N THR A 314 -14.41 19.00 -13.44
CA THR A 314 -15.35 20.10 -13.16
C THR A 314 -15.25 20.52 -11.68
N PRO A 315 -15.58 21.78 -11.31
CA PRO A 315 -15.53 22.21 -9.92
C PRO A 315 -16.29 21.28 -8.95
N SER A 316 -17.48 20.83 -9.34
CA SER A 316 -18.28 19.88 -8.55
C SER A 316 -17.63 18.49 -8.44
N ARG A 317 -16.86 18.04 -9.43
CA ARG A 317 -16.16 16.75 -9.42
C ARG A 317 -14.81 16.81 -8.72
N ARG A 318 -14.15 17.98 -8.67
CA ARG A 318 -12.93 18.17 -7.84
C ARG A 318 -13.21 17.92 -6.37
N LEU A 319 -14.33 18.45 -5.87
CA LEU A 319 -14.78 18.26 -4.48
C LEU A 319 -15.31 16.84 -4.24
N ALA A 320 -15.50 16.06 -5.28
CA ALA A 320 -16.04 14.70 -5.22
C ALA A 320 -15.09 13.68 -5.90
N SER A 321 -13.79 13.93 -5.84
CA SER A 321 -12.74 13.07 -6.34
C SER A 321 -12.81 11.66 -5.74
N PRO A 322 -12.53 10.60 -6.53
CA PRO A 322 -12.63 9.22 -6.02
C PRO A 322 -11.47 8.80 -5.13
N VAL A 323 -10.28 9.41 -5.25
CA VAL A 323 -9.07 8.95 -4.55
C VAL A 323 -8.30 10.07 -3.87
N ILE A 324 -8.09 11.21 -4.52
CA ILE A 324 -7.23 12.28 -3.99
C ILE A 324 -8.00 13.22 -3.08
N GLY A 325 -9.12 13.80 -3.50
CA GLY A 325 -10.04 14.61 -2.68
C GLY A 325 -9.50 15.93 -2.12
N ILE A 326 -8.18 16.15 -2.13
CA ILE A 326 -7.48 17.36 -1.67
C ILE A 326 -6.55 17.90 -2.75
N PRO A 327 -6.02 19.13 -2.64
CA PRO A 327 -5.08 19.65 -3.62
C PRO A 327 -3.87 18.73 -3.81
N ILE A 328 -3.59 18.31 -5.04
CA ILE A 328 -2.48 17.39 -5.40
C ILE A 328 -1.14 17.96 -4.97
N ALA A 329 -0.98 19.27 -5.01
CA ALA A 329 0.22 19.96 -4.57
C ALA A 329 0.59 19.67 -3.10
N LEU A 330 -0.37 19.44 -2.23
CA LEU A 330 -0.09 19.06 -0.83
C LEU A 330 0.59 17.68 -0.73
N PHE A 331 0.18 16.72 -1.55
CA PHE A 331 0.87 15.43 -1.63
C PHE A 331 2.29 15.60 -2.16
N ARG A 332 2.47 16.39 -3.21
CA ARG A 332 3.78 16.69 -3.80
C ARG A 332 4.71 17.34 -2.79
N LEU A 333 4.26 18.37 -2.07
CA LEU A 333 5.03 19.03 -1.01
C LEU A 333 5.42 18.06 0.10
N ALA A 334 4.48 17.23 0.57
CA ALA A 334 4.76 16.24 1.61
C ALA A 334 5.80 15.21 1.15
N LEU A 335 5.74 14.76 -0.11
CA LEU A 335 6.74 13.88 -0.72
C LEU A 335 8.12 14.52 -0.75
N LEU A 336 8.23 15.74 -1.26
CA LEU A 336 9.49 16.48 -1.38
C LEU A 336 10.14 16.66 -0.01
N LEU A 337 9.38 17.10 0.99
CA LEU A 337 9.89 17.31 2.34
C LEU A 337 10.26 15.99 3.02
N ARG A 338 9.50 14.91 2.78
CA ARG A 338 9.86 13.56 3.27
C ARG A 338 11.15 13.06 2.65
N GLN A 339 11.30 13.25 1.33
CA GLN A 339 12.50 12.84 0.61
C GLN A 339 13.73 13.61 1.08
N GLN A 340 13.62 14.92 1.30
CA GLN A 340 14.71 15.73 1.83
C GLN A 340 15.18 15.24 3.21
N ARG A 341 14.25 14.85 4.08
CA ARG A 341 14.61 14.28 5.39
C ARG A 341 15.23 12.88 5.30
N ARG A 342 14.97 12.15 4.24
CA ARG A 342 15.54 10.80 4.03
C ARG A 342 16.96 10.88 3.45
N ASN A 343 17.15 11.78 2.50
CA ASN A 343 18.38 11.90 1.74
C ASN A 343 19.10 13.18 2.17
N SER A 344 20.00 13.24 3.02
CA SER A 344 20.75 14.44 3.42
C SER A 344 21.42 15.24 2.26
N LEU A 345 21.09 14.91 1.02
CA LEU A 345 21.58 15.57 -0.20
C LEU A 345 20.61 16.66 -0.65
N PRO A 346 21.12 17.83 -1.09
CA PRO A 346 20.27 18.88 -1.64
C PRO A 346 19.59 18.36 -2.90
N LEU A 347 18.24 18.35 -2.88
CA LEU A 347 17.46 18.17 -4.09
C LEU A 347 17.73 19.35 -5.04
N SER A 348 17.75 19.10 -6.34
CA SER A 348 17.82 20.13 -7.38
C SER A 348 16.54 20.96 -7.49
N ILE A 349 15.79 21.07 -6.40
CA ILE A 349 14.48 21.71 -6.33
C ILE A 349 14.66 23.15 -5.85
N ASP A 350 13.94 24.06 -6.47
CA ASP A 350 13.86 25.45 -6.00
C ASP A 350 13.14 25.53 -4.66
N MET A 351 13.93 25.59 -3.60
CA MET A 351 13.43 25.68 -2.22
C MET A 351 12.66 26.99 -1.96
N GLN A 352 12.88 28.04 -2.75
CA GLN A 352 12.10 29.28 -2.63
C GLN A 352 10.66 29.08 -3.14
N SER A 353 10.52 28.35 -4.23
CA SER A 353 9.18 27.96 -4.73
C SER A 353 8.43 27.10 -3.71
N VAL A 354 9.09 26.10 -3.14
CA VAL A 354 8.51 25.25 -2.07
C VAL A 354 8.10 26.10 -0.87
N GLN A 355 8.94 27.02 -0.41
CA GLN A 355 8.62 27.92 0.70
C GLN A 355 7.40 28.79 0.42
N SER A 356 7.33 29.36 -0.78
CA SER A 356 6.22 30.21 -1.21
C SER A 356 4.90 29.45 -1.21
N GLU A 357 4.93 28.21 -1.69
CA GLU A 357 3.76 27.32 -1.77
C GLU A 357 3.30 26.90 -0.37
N VAL A 358 4.24 26.51 0.52
CA VAL A 358 3.95 26.19 1.93
C VAL A 358 3.31 27.37 2.65
N PHE A 359 3.86 28.58 2.47
CA PHE A 359 3.33 29.80 3.05
C PHE A 359 1.92 30.10 2.54
N GLY A 360 1.65 29.88 1.26
CA GLY A 360 0.30 30.02 0.69
C GLY A 360 -0.72 29.14 1.43
N TYR A 361 -0.39 27.87 1.70
CA TYR A 361 -1.27 26.97 2.46
C TYR A 361 -1.41 27.38 3.93
N GLU A 362 -0.33 27.86 4.60
CA GLU A 362 -0.43 28.42 5.94
C GLU A 362 -1.42 29.60 6.00
N MET A 363 -1.35 30.52 5.05
CA MET A 363 -2.27 31.65 4.98
C MET A 363 -3.73 31.23 4.78
N MET A 364 -3.97 30.20 3.97
CA MET A 364 -5.33 29.63 3.82
C MET A 364 -5.86 29.05 5.14
N LEU A 365 -5.01 28.39 5.94
CA LEU A 365 -5.39 27.86 7.24
C LEU A 365 -5.77 28.98 8.25
N PHE A 366 -5.06 30.11 8.21
CA PHE A 366 -5.37 31.28 9.05
C PHE A 366 -6.65 32.00 8.61
N GLY A 367 -6.84 32.19 7.30
CA GLY A 367 -8.04 32.85 6.76
C GLY A 367 -9.35 32.09 7.00
N SER A 368 -9.26 30.77 7.23
CA SER A 368 -10.42 29.92 7.52
C SER A 368 -10.90 30.00 8.98
N GLN A 369 -10.31 30.85 9.83
CA GLN A 369 -10.67 30.98 11.24
C GLN A 369 -11.86 31.91 11.51
N GLU A 370 -12.36 32.66 10.54
CA GLU A 370 -13.59 33.43 10.71
C GLU A 370 -14.79 32.48 10.82
N PRO A 371 -15.63 32.64 11.85
CA PRO A 371 -16.86 31.88 11.99
C PRO A 371 -17.78 32.22 10.81
N GLN A 372 -17.81 31.32 9.82
CA GLN A 372 -18.79 31.40 8.75
C GLN A 372 -20.18 31.26 9.41
N SER A 373 -20.96 32.32 9.35
CA SER A 373 -22.36 32.35 9.69
C SER A 373 -23.04 31.12 9.10
N THR A 374 -23.67 30.35 9.98
CA THR A 374 -24.45 29.14 9.75
C THR A 374 -25.31 29.23 8.49
N SER A 375 -24.81 28.73 7.37
CA SER A 375 -25.62 28.27 6.26
C SER A 375 -25.86 26.77 6.46
N GLU A 376 -27.06 26.44 6.84
CA GLU A 376 -27.57 25.10 7.17
C GLU A 376 -27.62 24.19 5.93
N SER A 377 -26.51 23.78 5.37
CA SER A 377 -26.38 22.59 4.52
C SER A 377 -24.96 22.41 3.96
N SER A 378 -23.93 22.50 4.79
CA SER A 378 -22.62 22.04 4.35
C SER A 378 -22.66 20.51 4.20
N ASN A 379 -22.33 20.01 3.02
CA ASN A 379 -22.25 18.59 2.77
C ASN A 379 -21.12 18.03 3.68
N THR A 380 -21.46 17.16 4.62
CA THR A 380 -20.51 16.56 5.59
C THR A 380 -19.22 16.03 4.94
N GLN A 381 -19.31 15.59 3.69
CA GLN A 381 -18.19 15.04 2.92
C GLN A 381 -17.22 16.11 2.41
N GLU A 382 -17.73 17.27 2.02
CA GLU A 382 -16.89 18.42 1.65
C GLU A 382 -16.06 18.88 2.85
N GLU A 383 -16.63 18.82 4.04
CA GLU A 383 -15.92 19.11 5.29
C GLU A 383 -14.78 18.09 5.56
N TYR A 384 -14.97 16.79 5.26
CA TYR A 384 -13.90 15.80 5.40
C TYR A 384 -12.69 16.15 4.55
N TYR A 385 -12.90 16.52 3.29
CA TYR A 385 -11.81 16.87 2.38
C TYR A 385 -11.12 18.17 2.78
N LYS A 386 -11.88 19.17 3.22
CA LYS A 386 -11.35 20.44 3.73
C LYS A 386 -10.48 20.22 4.97
N ASP A 387 -10.96 19.43 5.93
CA ASP A 387 -10.23 19.15 7.17
C ASP A 387 -9.05 18.19 6.92
N ALA A 388 -9.17 17.20 6.02
CA ALA A 388 -8.04 16.39 5.58
C ALA A 388 -6.97 17.26 4.92
N GLY A 389 -7.33 18.14 3.98
CA GLY A 389 -6.42 19.10 3.37
C GLY A 389 -5.72 19.99 4.40
N SER A 390 -6.45 20.41 5.44
CA SER A 390 -5.88 21.18 6.55
C SER A 390 -4.82 20.38 7.32
N LEU A 391 -5.04 19.08 7.57
CA LEU A 391 -4.05 18.22 8.22
C LEU A 391 -2.78 18.06 7.36
N TYR A 392 -2.93 17.89 6.04
CA TYR A 392 -1.76 17.83 5.14
C TYR A 392 -1.00 19.17 5.13
N ALA A 393 -1.69 20.30 5.05
CA ALA A 393 -1.07 21.63 5.10
C ALA A 393 -0.33 21.87 6.42
N ILE A 394 -0.90 21.44 7.56
CA ILE A 394 -0.25 21.48 8.86
C ILE A 394 1.04 20.65 8.86
N ILE A 395 1.01 19.44 8.32
CA ILE A 395 2.20 18.58 8.24
C ILE A 395 3.28 19.21 7.37
N VAL A 396 2.91 19.70 6.19
CA VAL A 396 3.83 20.37 5.28
C VAL A 396 4.49 21.57 5.96
N SER A 397 3.72 22.39 6.68
CA SER A 397 4.22 23.50 7.49
C SER A 397 5.21 23.05 8.58
N LEU A 398 4.87 22.00 9.34
CA LEU A 398 5.72 21.46 10.41
C LEU A 398 7.00 20.83 9.85
N LEU A 399 6.92 20.07 8.78
CA LEU A 399 8.08 19.50 8.10
C LEU A 399 9.01 20.58 7.57
N TRP A 400 8.45 21.61 6.91
CA TRP A 400 9.21 22.76 6.42
C TRP A 400 10.02 23.43 7.53
N ARG A 401 9.39 23.70 8.68
CA ARG A 401 10.07 24.33 9.84
C ARG A 401 11.20 23.49 10.40
N GLN A 402 11.16 22.18 10.23
CA GLN A 402 12.21 21.26 10.67
C GLN A 402 13.31 21.03 9.62
N MET A 403 13.20 21.68 8.45
CA MET A 403 14.22 21.58 7.39
C MET A 403 15.46 22.46 7.63
N LEU A 404 15.40 23.43 8.53
CA LEU A 404 16.47 24.40 8.81
C LEU A 404 17.06 24.21 10.23
N PRO A 405 18.38 24.24 10.42
CA PRO A 405 19.50 23.80 9.58
C PRO A 405 19.94 22.37 9.96
N TYR A 406 20.17 21.49 9.02
CA TYR A 406 20.74 20.13 9.20
C TYR A 406 19.93 19.20 10.10
N SER A 407 18.76 18.76 9.64
CA SER A 407 18.06 17.69 10.34
C SER A 407 18.66 16.33 9.98
N GLU A 408 18.99 15.53 10.99
CA GLU A 408 19.39 14.14 10.80
C GLU A 408 18.26 13.35 10.07
N PRO A 409 18.62 12.37 9.21
CA PRO A 409 17.65 11.48 8.62
C PRO A 409 16.83 10.77 9.70
N GLY A 410 15.52 10.73 9.53
CA GLY A 410 14.67 10.02 10.48
C GLY A 410 13.26 10.60 10.65
N PRO A 411 12.54 10.14 11.68
CA PRO A 411 11.22 10.64 11.99
C PRO A 411 11.20 12.13 12.32
N PRO A 412 10.06 12.83 12.10
CA PRO A 412 9.91 14.22 12.54
C PRO A 412 10.18 14.38 14.05
N LEU A 413 10.73 15.51 14.44
CA LEU A 413 10.96 15.82 15.84
C LEU A 413 9.66 16.30 16.50
N GLU A 414 9.56 16.07 17.82
CA GLU A 414 8.46 16.61 18.61
C GLU A 414 8.49 18.14 18.61
N VAL A 415 7.32 18.76 18.64
CA VAL A 415 7.16 20.21 18.76
C VAL A 415 6.46 20.54 20.07
N MET A 416 6.60 21.79 20.54
CA MET A 416 5.93 22.23 21.76
C MET A 416 4.41 22.08 21.63
N GLY A 417 3.74 21.51 22.63
CA GLY A 417 2.30 21.26 22.64
C GLY A 417 1.42 22.52 22.50
N GLY A 418 1.98 23.72 22.78
CA GLY A 418 1.33 25.00 22.53
C GLY A 418 1.33 25.49 21.08
N CYS A 419 1.98 24.78 20.15
CA CYS A 419 2.05 25.12 18.74
C CYS A 419 0.67 25.14 18.11
N TRP A 420 0.35 26.20 17.36
CA TRP A 420 -0.99 26.37 16.77
C TRP A 420 -1.35 25.24 15.79
N GLN A 421 -0.37 24.69 15.09
CA GLN A 421 -0.56 23.57 14.16
C GLN A 421 -1.08 22.34 14.91
N ILE A 422 -0.45 22.01 16.02
CA ILE A 422 -0.87 20.85 16.84
C ILE A 422 -2.27 21.09 17.41
N ARG A 423 -2.52 22.28 17.98
CA ARG A 423 -3.85 22.62 18.51
C ARG A 423 -4.95 22.50 17.45
N ARG A 424 -4.67 22.98 16.22
CA ARG A 424 -5.62 22.87 15.11
C ARG A 424 -5.85 21.42 14.70
N ALA A 425 -4.80 20.61 14.61
CA ALA A 425 -4.92 19.18 14.30
C ALA A 425 -5.75 18.44 15.35
N ILE A 426 -5.51 18.67 16.64
CA ILE A 426 -6.30 18.08 17.74
C ILE A 426 -7.77 18.52 17.69
N GLN A 427 -8.05 19.80 17.34
CA GLN A 427 -9.42 20.26 17.16
C GLN A 427 -10.13 19.47 16.04
N ILE A 428 -9.46 19.22 14.92
CA ILE A 428 -10.02 18.42 13.82
C ILE A 428 -10.29 16.99 14.29
N PHE A 429 -9.35 16.32 14.97
CA PHE A 429 -9.59 14.97 15.46
C PHE A 429 -10.74 14.91 16.48
N LYS A 430 -10.84 15.85 17.39
CA LYS A 430 -11.97 15.95 18.34
C LYS A 430 -13.31 16.21 17.66
N LYS A 431 -13.34 17.02 16.58
CA LYS A 431 -14.55 17.26 15.78
C LYS A 431 -15.15 15.95 15.26
N TYR A 432 -14.30 14.98 14.88
CA TYR A 432 -14.70 13.72 14.26
C TYR A 432 -14.53 12.50 15.18
N GLU A 433 -14.39 12.71 16.47
CA GLU A 433 -14.13 11.67 17.47
C GLU A 433 -15.14 10.50 17.41
N HIS A 434 -16.39 10.77 17.04
CA HIS A 434 -17.47 9.78 16.95
C HIS A 434 -17.95 9.54 15.51
N ASP A 435 -17.23 10.03 14.49
CA ASP A 435 -17.64 9.94 13.10
C ASP A 435 -16.91 8.80 12.38
N ASP A 436 -17.62 7.68 12.20
CA ASP A 436 -17.09 6.50 11.52
C ASP A 436 -16.79 6.75 10.04
N GLY A 437 -17.51 7.67 9.38
CA GLY A 437 -17.25 8.05 7.99
C GLY A 437 -15.87 8.69 7.84
N TRP A 438 -15.52 9.60 8.76
CA TRP A 438 -14.18 10.16 8.83
C TRP A 438 -13.09 9.09 9.06
N ALA A 439 -13.30 8.19 10.00
CA ALA A 439 -12.31 7.18 10.34
C ALA A 439 -12.11 6.13 9.21
N ARG A 440 -13.14 5.88 8.38
CA ARG A 440 -13.04 5.03 7.18
C ARG A 440 -12.39 5.73 6.00
N CYS A 441 -12.27 7.07 6.02
CA CYS A 441 -11.66 7.84 4.95
C CYS A 441 -10.13 7.64 4.96
N PHE A 442 -9.61 6.86 4.01
CA PHE A 442 -8.20 6.45 3.96
C PHE A 442 -7.23 7.62 3.79
N ILE A 443 -7.68 8.75 3.22
CA ILE A 443 -6.84 9.95 3.04
C ILE A 443 -6.37 10.53 4.37
N GLY A 444 -7.09 10.27 5.47
CA GLY A 444 -6.73 10.66 6.82
C GLY A 444 -5.69 9.77 7.50
N ASN A 445 -5.37 8.58 6.94
CA ASN A 445 -4.49 7.62 7.62
C ASN A 445 -3.06 8.14 7.75
N TRP A 446 -2.45 8.60 6.65
CA TRP A 446 -1.08 9.09 6.66
C TRP A 446 -0.91 10.39 7.48
N PRO A 447 -1.81 11.40 7.39
CA PRO A 447 -1.67 12.60 8.22
C PRO A 447 -1.86 12.31 9.71
N THR A 448 -2.79 11.46 10.11
CA THR A 448 -2.95 11.06 11.52
C THR A 448 -1.67 10.42 12.05
N TYR A 449 -1.13 9.45 11.32
CA TYR A 449 0.12 8.78 11.63
C TYR A 449 1.30 9.77 11.71
N THR A 450 1.46 10.63 10.71
CA THR A 450 2.59 11.57 10.65
C THR A 450 2.53 12.62 11.75
N LEU A 451 1.34 13.15 12.08
CA LEU A 451 1.14 14.11 13.16
C LEU A 451 1.55 13.54 14.52
N GLY A 452 1.35 12.25 14.74
CA GLY A 452 1.76 11.60 15.99
C GLY A 452 3.26 11.74 16.31
N PHE A 453 4.13 11.88 15.30
CA PHE A 453 5.56 12.11 15.52
C PHE A 453 5.89 13.51 16.06
N PHE A 454 5.05 14.49 15.79
CA PHE A 454 5.21 15.86 16.27
C PHE A 454 4.67 16.07 17.69
N MET A 455 3.83 15.14 18.20
CA MET A 455 3.19 15.26 19.51
C MET A 455 4.21 15.05 20.65
N SER A 456 4.28 16.00 21.59
CA SER A 456 5.09 15.89 22.80
C SER A 456 4.26 15.62 24.05
N ALA A 457 3.03 16.19 24.13
CA ALA A 457 2.13 15.99 25.24
C ALA A 457 1.46 14.61 25.22
N THR A 458 1.35 13.97 26.38
CA THR A 458 0.76 12.63 26.52
C THR A 458 -0.70 12.62 26.09
N GLU A 459 -1.45 13.68 26.41
CA GLU A 459 -2.85 13.83 26.04
C GLU A 459 -3.04 13.88 24.53
N ASP A 460 -2.15 14.59 23.81
CA ASP A 460 -2.19 14.69 22.35
C ASP A 460 -1.83 13.34 21.70
N LYS A 461 -0.80 12.64 22.23
CA LYS A 461 -0.44 11.27 21.80
C LYS A 461 -1.62 10.31 21.97
N GLN A 462 -2.38 10.44 23.07
CA GLN A 462 -3.55 9.61 23.33
C GLN A 462 -4.65 9.83 22.28
N VAL A 463 -4.93 11.08 21.90
CA VAL A 463 -5.90 11.39 20.82
C VAL A 463 -5.50 10.68 19.52
N ILE A 464 -4.23 10.77 19.13
CA ILE A 464 -3.72 10.09 17.92
C ILE A 464 -3.85 8.57 18.04
N GLN A 465 -3.50 8.00 19.19
CA GLN A 465 -3.57 6.56 19.42
C GLN A 465 -5.01 6.04 19.31
N VAL A 466 -5.98 6.73 19.92
CA VAL A 466 -7.39 6.38 19.84
C VAL A 466 -7.90 6.48 18.42
N GLU A 467 -7.57 7.55 17.70
CA GLU A 467 -7.99 7.74 16.31
C GLU A 467 -7.38 6.67 15.37
N MET A 468 -6.09 6.34 15.52
CA MET A 468 -5.44 5.29 14.71
C MET A 468 -6.03 3.91 15.03
N GLN A 469 -6.31 3.61 16.31
CA GLN A 469 -6.95 2.36 16.69
C GLN A 469 -8.36 2.26 16.10
N ARG A 470 -9.15 3.33 16.15
CA ARG A 470 -10.49 3.38 15.56
C ARG A 470 -10.45 3.15 14.05
N ARG A 471 -9.48 3.76 13.34
CA ARG A 471 -9.26 3.52 11.91
C ARG A 471 -8.93 2.06 11.62
N TRP A 472 -8.06 1.46 12.42
CA TRP A 472 -7.78 0.03 12.32
C TRP A 472 -9.02 -0.84 12.56
N ASP A 473 -9.80 -0.55 13.58
CA ASP A 473 -10.98 -1.33 13.94
C ASP A 473 -12.07 -1.29 12.86
N LEU A 474 -12.24 -0.16 12.21
CA LEU A 474 -13.23 0.04 11.15
C LEU A 474 -12.79 -0.40 9.76
N THR A 475 -11.48 -0.35 9.46
CA THR A 475 -11.00 -0.64 8.10
C THR A 475 -10.23 -1.95 7.99
N LYS A 476 -9.66 -2.44 9.08
CA LYS A 476 -8.79 -3.62 9.13
C LYS A 476 -7.69 -3.62 8.06
N PHE A 477 -7.22 -2.44 7.64
CA PHE A 477 -6.14 -2.30 6.67
C PHE A 477 -4.79 -2.50 7.35
N ALA A 478 -4.02 -3.50 6.91
CA ALA A 478 -2.72 -3.84 7.48
C ALA A 478 -1.74 -2.66 7.53
N GLN A 479 -1.87 -1.70 6.61
CA GLN A 479 -1.12 -0.46 6.64
C GLN A 479 -1.34 0.35 7.91
N VAL A 480 -2.60 0.50 8.36
CA VAL A 480 -2.93 1.27 9.58
C VAL A 480 -2.25 0.62 10.79
N ASN A 481 -2.27 -0.71 10.85
CA ASN A 481 -1.58 -1.44 11.92
C ASN A 481 -0.06 -1.25 11.87
N ARG A 482 0.55 -1.22 10.66
CA ARG A 482 1.98 -0.88 10.51
C ARG A 482 2.29 0.53 11.00
N TYR A 483 1.42 1.50 10.72
CA TYR A 483 1.56 2.88 11.20
C TYR A 483 1.50 2.95 12.73
N ILE A 484 0.56 2.25 13.36
CA ILE A 484 0.44 2.16 14.82
C ILE A 484 1.75 1.61 15.41
N GLY A 485 2.27 0.50 14.88
CA GLY A 485 3.50 -0.12 15.36
C GLY A 485 4.73 0.79 15.24
N ASP A 486 4.89 1.47 14.10
CA ASP A 486 6.01 2.40 13.85
C ASP A 486 5.97 3.60 14.81
N LEU A 487 4.78 4.16 15.03
CA LEU A 487 4.58 5.29 15.93
C LEU A 487 4.85 4.91 17.39
N GLN A 488 4.32 3.79 17.87
CA GLN A 488 4.53 3.30 19.22
C GLN A 488 6.01 2.99 19.49
N ALA A 489 6.69 2.34 18.54
CA ALA A 489 8.13 2.06 18.65
C ALA A 489 8.96 3.35 18.78
N THR A 490 8.61 4.40 18.02
CA THR A 490 9.29 5.69 18.10
C THR A 490 9.04 6.39 19.43
N TRP A 491 7.79 6.41 19.92
CA TRP A 491 7.48 7.00 21.22
C TRP A 491 8.23 6.30 22.36
N ALA A 492 8.23 4.98 22.39
CA ALA A 492 8.97 4.20 23.40
C ALA A 492 10.49 4.46 23.36
N ALA A 493 11.06 4.61 22.16
CA ALA A 493 12.49 4.94 22.01
C ALA A 493 12.81 6.34 22.59
N ARG A 494 11.97 7.34 22.34
CA ARG A 494 12.13 8.71 22.88
C ARG A 494 12.02 8.76 24.39
N GLU A 495 11.02 8.08 24.97
CA GLU A 495 10.85 7.98 26.43
C GLU A 495 12.07 7.34 27.09
N SER A 496 12.63 6.29 26.50
CA SER A 496 13.82 5.62 26.99
C SER A 496 15.07 6.50 26.95
N GLN A 497 15.16 7.42 25.98
CA GLN A 497 16.25 8.40 25.90
C GLN A 497 16.11 9.49 26.95
N ASN A 498 14.89 10.01 27.14
CA ASN A 498 14.63 11.07 28.14
C ASN A 498 14.78 10.57 29.59
N GLY A 499 14.54 9.29 29.87
CA GLY A 499 14.73 8.70 31.20
C GLY A 499 16.19 8.40 31.56
N ARG A 500 17.15 8.59 30.62
CA ARG A 500 18.59 8.41 30.86
C ARG A 500 19.37 9.75 31.09
N LEU A 501 18.69 10.86 30.89
CA LEU A 501 19.18 12.21 31.18
C LEU A 501 18.70 12.71 32.55
#